data_303f6321bd3806ccf57b2df91fc26c50
#
_entry.id   303f6321bd3806ccf57b2df91fc26c50
#
_cell.length_a   1.000
_cell.length_b   1.000
_cell.length_c   1.000
_cell.angle_alpha   90.00
_cell.angle_beta   90.00
_cell.angle_gamma   90.00
#
_symmetry.space_group_name_H-M   'P 1'
#
loop_
_entity.id
_entity.type
_entity.pdbx_description
1 polymer ?
#
loop_
_entity_poly.entity_id
_entity_poly.type
_entity_poly.pdbx_seq_one_letter_code
_entity_poly.pdbx_strand_id
1 'polypeptide(L)'
;MLVCNSSNPGLRIGVSGYVGQAMHNNVPHDSEKGEKKKIKGNVYLGSLDFTYNKYNWIVRGNIDYGYVSNAQEISQLSYPNVQYVKPYESGNGKYFGSHAMAMMFEVGYDIFSQIHKLREDNQKLYVFGHIEHYDSYIHAVTKQWTNRTVLATGINYYPIPQIAIKAEYNYRNLKKGYNDEPAINIGIAYQGFFL
;
A
#
# COMPACT_ATOMS: atom_id res chain seq x y z
N MET A 1 15.24 0.23 10.40
CA MET A 1 14.51 1.46 10.07
C MET A 1 15.36 2.66 10.47
N LEU A 2 15.76 3.48 9.53
CA LEU A 2 16.45 4.75 9.78
C LEU A 2 15.41 5.87 9.71
N VAL A 3 15.33 6.68 10.76
CA VAL A 3 14.45 7.86 10.81
C VAL A 3 15.33 9.08 10.95
N CYS A 4 15.33 9.96 9.96
CA CYS A 4 15.96 11.27 10.04
C CYS A 4 14.91 12.30 10.47
N ASN A 5 15.07 12.84 11.69
CA ASN A 5 14.35 14.03 12.11
C ASN A 5 15.15 15.26 11.69
N SER A 6 14.56 16.10 10.85
CA SER A 6 15.17 17.43 10.62
C SER A 6 15.01 18.31 11.88
N SER A 7 15.89 19.29 12.03
CA SER A 7 15.77 20.31 13.09
C SER A 7 14.48 21.16 12.97
N ASN A 8 13.70 20.97 11.91
CA ASN A 8 12.40 21.60 11.70
C ASN A 8 11.31 20.62 12.17
N PRO A 9 10.61 20.90 13.29
CA PRO A 9 9.72 19.95 13.96
C PRO A 9 8.47 19.52 13.15
N GLY A 10 8.39 19.80 11.86
CA GLY A 10 7.28 19.43 11.00
C GLY A 10 7.57 18.31 10.01
N LEU A 11 8.82 17.97 9.72
CA LEU A 11 9.19 16.99 8.70
C LEU A 11 9.78 15.73 9.34
N ARG A 12 9.25 14.58 8.93
CA ARG A 12 9.78 13.25 9.24
C ARG A 12 10.01 12.49 7.94
N ILE A 13 11.14 11.83 7.79
CA ILE A 13 11.46 10.95 6.68
C ILE A 13 11.89 9.60 7.26
N GLY A 14 11.36 8.52 6.72
CA GLY A 14 11.70 7.15 7.09
C GLY A 14 12.20 6.38 5.87
N VAL A 15 13.21 5.54 6.09
CA VAL A 15 13.71 4.57 5.10
C VAL A 15 13.78 3.22 5.79
N SER A 16 13.28 2.18 5.12
CA SER A 16 13.36 0.82 5.61
C SER A 16 13.71 -0.16 4.51
N GLY A 17 14.28 -1.29 4.89
CA GLY A 17 14.61 -2.37 3.97
C GLY A 17 14.48 -3.72 4.65
N TYR A 18 14.17 -4.73 3.85
CA TYR A 18 14.09 -6.12 4.26
C TYR A 18 14.72 -7.03 3.21
N VAL A 19 15.46 -8.03 3.66
CA VAL A 19 16.00 -9.10 2.83
C VAL A 19 15.67 -10.43 3.50
N GLY A 20 15.11 -11.36 2.73
CA GLY A 20 14.73 -12.68 3.24
C GLY A 20 14.72 -13.74 2.15
N GLN A 21 14.44 -14.98 2.55
CA GLN A 21 14.30 -16.09 1.62
C GLN A 21 12.82 -16.27 1.24
N ALA A 22 12.54 -16.46 -0.05
CA ALA A 22 11.19 -16.63 -0.57
C ALA A 22 10.58 -18.01 -0.27
N MET A 23 11.39 -19.04 0.00
CA MET A 23 10.95 -20.43 0.08
C MET A 23 11.05 -21.05 1.49
N HIS A 24 11.40 -20.30 2.53
CA HIS A 24 11.51 -20.79 3.91
C HIS A 24 12.27 -22.12 4.04
N ASN A 25 13.35 -22.33 3.27
CA ASN A 25 14.09 -23.58 3.18
C ASN A 25 13.28 -24.81 2.67
N ASN A 26 12.08 -24.59 2.15
CA ASN A 26 11.33 -25.68 1.52
C ASN A 26 12.06 -26.17 0.25
N VAL A 27 12.05 -27.46 0.06
CA VAL A 27 12.53 -28.11 -1.16
C VAL A 27 11.30 -28.55 -1.94
N PRO A 28 10.92 -27.84 -3.01
CA PRO A 28 9.79 -28.26 -3.83
C PRO A 28 10.09 -29.60 -4.47
N HIS A 29 9.06 -30.42 -4.59
CA HIS A 29 9.13 -31.72 -5.20
C HIS A 29 8.68 -31.60 -6.67
N ASP A 30 9.54 -31.97 -7.61
CA ASP A 30 9.16 -32.11 -8.99
C ASP A 30 8.36 -33.45 -9.14
N SER A 31 7.03 -33.30 -9.27
CA SER A 31 6.13 -34.47 -9.31
C SER A 31 6.25 -35.30 -10.60
N GLU A 32 6.82 -34.72 -11.67
CA GLU A 32 7.02 -35.45 -12.94
C GLU A 32 8.28 -36.32 -12.92
N LYS A 33 9.29 -35.96 -12.15
CA LYS A 33 10.58 -36.63 -12.10
C LYS A 33 10.93 -37.25 -10.77
N GLY A 34 10.10 -37.07 -9.73
CA GLY A 34 10.38 -37.55 -8.39
C GLY A 34 11.63 -36.92 -7.73
N GLU A 35 12.23 -35.95 -8.37
CA GLU A 35 13.45 -35.31 -7.91
C GLU A 35 13.17 -34.08 -7.04
N LYS A 36 13.95 -33.89 -5.98
CA LYS A 36 13.91 -32.69 -5.14
C LYS A 36 14.74 -31.62 -5.79
N LYS A 37 14.10 -30.59 -6.37
CA LYS A 37 14.79 -29.45 -6.96
C LYS A 37 14.92 -28.31 -5.95
N LYS A 38 16.16 -27.94 -5.63
CA LYS A 38 16.42 -26.76 -4.78
C LYS A 38 16.29 -25.50 -5.60
N ILE A 39 15.26 -24.69 -5.33
CA ILE A 39 15.17 -23.35 -5.85
C ILE A 39 15.55 -22.37 -4.75
N LYS A 40 16.44 -21.46 -5.09
CA LYS A 40 16.83 -20.36 -4.24
C LYS A 40 16.13 -19.11 -4.73
N GLY A 41 15.28 -18.54 -3.89
CA GLY A 41 14.65 -17.24 -4.13
C GLY A 41 14.89 -16.32 -2.93
N ASN A 42 15.18 -15.07 -3.20
CA ASN A 42 15.31 -14.03 -2.19
C ASN A 42 14.22 -12.99 -2.40
N VAL A 43 13.73 -12.44 -1.30
CA VAL A 43 12.82 -11.31 -1.26
C VAL A 43 13.60 -10.09 -0.80
N TYR A 44 13.45 -9.00 -1.52
CA TYR A 44 14.00 -7.69 -1.20
C TYR A 44 12.84 -6.72 -1.12
N LEU A 45 12.73 -5.98 -0.03
CA LEU A 45 11.75 -4.92 0.12
C LEU A 45 12.47 -3.64 0.50
N GLY A 46 12.06 -2.53 -0.11
CA GLY A 46 12.52 -1.20 0.21
C GLY A 46 11.32 -0.27 0.38
N SER A 47 11.39 0.62 1.36
CA SER A 47 10.35 1.61 1.60
C SER A 47 10.97 2.95 1.94
N LEU A 48 10.36 4.00 1.40
CA LEU A 48 10.62 5.39 1.73
C LEU A 48 9.29 6.03 2.13
N ASP A 49 9.25 6.65 3.29
CA ASP A 49 8.09 7.40 3.76
C ASP A 49 8.48 8.81 4.20
N PHE A 50 7.55 9.74 4.08
CA PHE A 50 7.67 11.07 4.66
C PHE A 50 6.34 11.56 5.20
N THR A 51 6.43 12.41 6.23
CA THR A 51 5.29 13.15 6.78
C THR A 51 5.75 14.57 7.09
N TYR A 52 4.99 15.54 6.61
CA TYR A 52 5.13 16.94 6.96
C TYR A 52 3.86 17.40 7.68
N ASN A 53 4.01 17.96 8.87
CA ASN A 53 2.90 18.47 9.68
C ASN A 53 3.28 19.82 10.29
N LYS A 54 2.96 20.89 9.60
CA LYS A 54 3.22 22.28 10.04
C LYS A 54 2.29 23.24 9.33
N TYR A 55 2.04 24.39 9.94
CA TYR A 55 1.23 25.46 9.38
C TYR A 55 -0.18 25.01 8.96
N ASN A 56 -0.80 24.13 9.76
CA ASN A 56 -2.12 23.54 9.49
C ASN A 56 -2.19 22.61 8.27
N TRP A 57 -1.05 22.31 7.64
CA TRP A 57 -0.92 21.34 6.57
C TRP A 57 -0.45 19.98 7.10
N ILE A 58 -1.05 18.94 6.58
CA ILE A 58 -0.52 17.57 6.67
C ILE A 58 -0.23 17.12 5.25
N VAL A 59 1.03 16.73 4.99
CA VAL A 59 1.42 16.10 3.73
C VAL A 59 2.10 14.79 4.05
N ARG A 60 1.67 13.71 3.43
CA ARG A 60 2.22 12.37 3.63
C ARG A 60 2.48 11.70 2.31
N GLY A 61 3.49 10.87 2.27
CA GLY A 61 3.73 10.02 1.12
C GLY A 61 4.59 8.84 1.48
N ASN A 62 4.41 7.76 0.73
CA ASN A 62 5.28 6.60 0.80
C ASN A 62 5.46 5.97 -0.58
N ILE A 63 6.58 5.30 -0.76
CA ILE A 63 6.90 4.45 -1.90
C ILE A 63 7.45 3.16 -1.35
N ASP A 64 6.83 2.05 -1.72
CA ASP A 64 7.25 0.70 -1.37
C ASP A 64 7.58 -0.07 -2.65
N TYR A 65 8.70 -0.76 -2.65
CA TYR A 65 9.12 -1.57 -3.76
C TYR A 65 9.61 -2.94 -3.30
N GLY A 66 9.11 -3.97 -3.95
CA GLY A 66 9.44 -5.35 -3.70
C GLY A 66 10.03 -6.04 -4.92
N TYR A 67 11.01 -6.89 -4.68
CA TYR A 67 11.58 -7.77 -5.71
C TYR A 67 11.76 -9.19 -5.16
N VAL A 68 11.36 -10.18 -5.96
CA VAL A 68 11.55 -11.59 -5.68
C VAL A 68 12.41 -12.19 -6.78
N SER A 69 13.60 -12.68 -6.43
CA SER A 69 14.46 -13.37 -7.39
C SER A 69 13.89 -14.76 -7.74
N ASN A 70 14.13 -15.21 -8.97
CA ASN A 70 13.68 -16.52 -9.47
C ASN A 70 12.15 -16.73 -9.34
N ALA A 71 11.36 -15.65 -9.40
CA ALA A 71 9.91 -15.67 -9.25
C ALA A 71 9.23 -16.66 -10.22
N GLN A 72 9.73 -16.77 -11.43
CA GLN A 72 9.22 -17.69 -12.43
C GLN A 72 9.41 -19.15 -12.02
N GLU A 73 10.62 -19.53 -11.61
CA GLU A 73 10.91 -20.90 -11.18
C GLU A 73 10.14 -21.27 -9.90
N ILE A 74 10.06 -20.33 -8.95
CA ILE A 74 9.28 -20.49 -7.72
C ILE A 74 7.81 -20.73 -8.03
N SER A 75 7.24 -19.97 -8.97
CA SER A 75 5.85 -20.13 -9.39
C SER A 75 5.58 -21.48 -10.04
N GLN A 76 6.48 -21.93 -10.90
CA GLN A 76 6.34 -23.22 -11.59
C GLN A 76 6.36 -24.40 -10.65
N LEU A 77 7.17 -24.36 -9.60
CA LEU A 77 7.33 -25.48 -8.68
C LEU A 77 6.40 -25.43 -7.46
N SER A 78 5.92 -24.24 -7.10
CA SER A 78 4.97 -24.10 -5.98
C SER A 78 3.59 -24.68 -6.31
N TYR A 79 3.25 -24.83 -7.60
CA TYR A 79 1.92 -25.28 -8.04
C TYR A 79 1.97 -26.23 -9.24
N PRO A 80 2.69 -27.37 -9.15
CA PRO A 80 2.84 -28.27 -10.29
C PRO A 80 1.53 -28.90 -10.76
N ASN A 81 0.52 -29.01 -9.89
CA ASN A 81 -0.75 -29.71 -10.16
C ASN A 81 -2.01 -28.84 -9.97
N VAL A 82 -1.87 -27.60 -9.60
CA VAL A 82 -3.03 -26.72 -9.60
C VAL A 82 -3.26 -26.32 -11.05
N GLN A 83 -4.18 -27.02 -11.73
CA GLN A 83 -4.96 -26.40 -12.78
C GLN A 83 -5.57 -25.17 -12.12
N TYR A 84 -4.87 -24.06 -12.20
CA TYR A 84 -5.44 -22.81 -11.79
C TYR A 84 -6.71 -22.65 -12.58
N VAL A 85 -7.82 -22.76 -11.85
CA VAL A 85 -9.12 -22.44 -12.37
C VAL A 85 -8.94 -21.06 -12.98
N LYS A 86 -8.91 -21.05 -14.28
CA LYS A 86 -8.80 -19.87 -15.08
C LYS A 86 -9.82 -18.83 -14.64
N PRO A 87 -9.52 -17.80 -13.86
CA PRO A 87 -10.33 -16.60 -13.98
C PRO A 87 -9.95 -15.82 -15.22
N TYR A 88 -8.78 -16.11 -15.79
CA TYR A 88 -8.23 -15.25 -16.84
C TYR A 88 -7.56 -16.05 -17.94
N GLU A 89 -8.39 -16.37 -18.93
CA GLU A 89 -7.92 -16.86 -20.21
C GLU A 89 -7.13 -15.79 -20.90
N SER A 90 -5.91 -15.98 -21.04
CA SER A 90 -5.05 -15.75 -22.18
C SER A 90 -3.61 -15.60 -21.77
N GLY A 91 -2.83 -16.50 -22.29
CA GLY A 91 -1.37 -16.47 -22.23
C GLY A 91 -0.86 -16.95 -20.86
N ASN A 92 -0.06 -17.89 -20.87
CA ASN A 92 0.94 -18.44 -19.95
C ASN A 92 0.96 -17.85 -18.51
N GLY A 93 -0.19 -17.56 -17.92
CA GLY A 93 -0.39 -16.94 -16.61
C GLY A 93 -0.05 -17.84 -15.43
N LYS A 94 1.10 -18.49 -15.45
CA LYS A 94 1.54 -19.40 -14.39
C LYS A 94 2.53 -18.79 -13.40
N TYR A 95 2.82 -17.49 -13.51
CA TYR A 95 3.88 -16.88 -12.72
C TYR A 95 3.39 -15.65 -11.97
N PHE A 96 3.76 -15.54 -10.70
CA PHE A 96 3.57 -14.29 -9.98
C PHE A 96 4.62 -13.25 -10.42
N GLY A 97 4.32 -11.97 -10.27
CA GLY A 97 5.22 -10.91 -10.62
C GLY A 97 6.51 -10.95 -9.83
N SER A 98 7.63 -10.74 -10.51
CA SER A 98 8.92 -10.65 -9.83
C SER A 98 9.09 -9.33 -9.06
N HIS A 99 8.30 -8.32 -9.40
CA HIS A 99 8.34 -7.02 -8.76
C HIS A 99 6.94 -6.61 -8.32
N ALA A 100 6.89 -5.82 -7.25
CA ALA A 100 5.70 -5.17 -6.76
C ALA A 100 6.03 -3.72 -6.37
N MET A 101 5.10 -2.81 -6.58
CA MET A 101 5.25 -1.41 -6.20
C MET A 101 3.94 -0.88 -5.64
N ALA A 102 4.05 -0.06 -4.59
CA ALA A 102 2.97 0.76 -4.10
C ALA A 102 3.49 2.16 -3.81
N MET A 103 2.68 3.17 -4.08
CA MET A 103 2.97 4.55 -3.70
C MET A 103 1.69 5.27 -3.31
N MET A 104 1.82 6.19 -2.38
CA MET A 104 0.73 7.04 -1.92
C MET A 104 1.25 8.46 -1.69
N PHE A 105 0.42 9.42 -2.02
CA PHE A 105 0.60 10.82 -1.68
C PHE A 105 -0.72 11.41 -1.18
N GLU A 106 -0.67 12.04 -0.02
CA GLU A 106 -1.83 12.69 0.60
C GLU A 106 -1.48 14.12 1.00
N VAL A 107 -2.41 15.02 0.81
CA VAL A 107 -2.36 16.39 1.31
C VAL A 107 -3.67 16.73 2.01
N GLY A 108 -3.58 17.34 3.20
CA GLY A 108 -4.72 17.83 3.97
C GLY A 108 -4.44 19.20 4.58
N TYR A 109 -5.50 19.98 4.74
CA TYR A 109 -5.44 21.29 5.36
C TYR A 109 -6.53 21.43 6.42
N ASP A 110 -6.16 21.95 7.62
CA ASP A 110 -7.08 22.24 8.69
C ASP A 110 -7.81 23.57 8.45
N ILE A 111 -9.04 23.50 7.95
CA ILE A 111 -9.84 24.68 7.64
C ILE A 111 -10.35 25.41 8.90
N PHE A 112 -10.49 24.69 10.05
CA PHE A 112 -10.91 25.30 11.30
C PHE A 112 -9.82 26.20 11.90
N SER A 113 -8.58 26.04 11.48
CA SER A 113 -7.48 26.93 11.84
C SER A 113 -7.74 28.40 11.47
N GLN A 114 -8.61 28.65 10.49
CA GLN A 114 -8.99 30.00 10.05
C GLN A 114 -10.11 30.62 10.90
N ILE A 115 -10.80 29.82 11.73
CA ILE A 115 -11.93 30.27 12.55
C ILE A 115 -11.47 30.37 14.01
N HIS A 116 -11.33 31.59 14.52
CA HIS A 116 -10.76 31.86 15.84
C HIS A 116 -11.40 31.03 16.96
N LYS A 117 -12.73 31.00 17.06
CA LYS A 117 -13.47 30.27 18.08
C LYS A 117 -13.18 28.75 18.04
N LEU A 118 -13.23 28.12 16.87
CA LEU A 118 -13.01 26.67 16.74
C LEU A 118 -11.55 26.30 17.04
N ARG A 119 -10.61 27.19 16.68
CA ARG A 119 -9.20 27.01 17.02
C ARG A 119 -8.96 27.12 18.53
N GLU A 120 -9.64 28.03 19.25
CA GLU A 120 -9.56 28.13 20.72
C GLU A 120 -10.12 26.89 21.40
N ASP A 121 -11.20 26.32 20.87
CA ASP A 121 -11.80 25.08 21.36
C ASP A 121 -10.97 23.83 20.97
N ASN A 122 -9.78 24.00 20.34
CA ASN A 122 -8.93 22.92 19.82
C ASN A 122 -9.61 21.96 18.83
N GLN A 123 -10.70 22.40 18.20
CA GLN A 123 -11.34 21.64 17.14
C GLN A 123 -10.55 21.74 15.85
N LYS A 124 -10.52 20.65 15.07
CA LYS A 124 -9.86 20.63 13.77
C LYS A 124 -10.77 19.97 12.74
N LEU A 125 -10.73 20.50 11.53
CA LEU A 125 -11.37 19.90 10.36
C LEU A 125 -10.40 19.89 9.20
N TYR A 126 -9.80 18.74 8.96
CA TYR A 126 -8.97 18.54 7.79
C TYR A 126 -9.82 18.16 6.58
N VAL A 127 -9.68 18.93 5.51
CA VAL A 127 -10.09 18.51 4.18
C VAL A 127 -8.86 17.94 3.51
N PHE A 128 -8.97 16.75 2.92
CA PHE A 128 -7.83 16.07 2.32
C PHE A 128 -8.15 15.49 0.95
N GLY A 129 -7.10 15.29 0.19
CA GLY A 129 -7.10 14.49 -1.02
C GLY A 129 -5.89 13.58 -1.04
N HIS A 130 -6.06 12.34 -1.55
CA HIS A 130 -4.93 11.46 -1.77
C HIS A 130 -5.03 10.70 -3.08
N ILE A 131 -3.87 10.30 -3.56
CA ILE A 131 -3.70 9.40 -4.68
C ILE A 131 -2.86 8.21 -4.22
N GLU A 132 -3.31 7.00 -4.57
CA GLU A 132 -2.55 5.78 -4.41
C GLU A 132 -2.39 5.09 -5.76
N HIS A 133 -1.24 4.50 -5.96
CA HIS A 133 -1.01 3.60 -7.09
C HIS A 133 -0.28 2.36 -6.60
N TYR A 134 -0.78 1.20 -7.00
CA TYR A 134 -0.10 -0.05 -6.69
C TYR A 134 -0.23 -1.09 -7.79
N ASP A 135 0.84 -1.83 -7.98
CA ASP A 135 0.90 -2.98 -8.87
C ASP A 135 1.71 -4.09 -8.20
N SER A 136 1.04 -5.19 -7.87
CA SER A 136 1.65 -6.33 -7.20
C SER A 136 2.23 -7.37 -8.15
N TYR A 137 2.11 -7.17 -9.46
CA TYR A 137 2.52 -8.13 -10.48
C TYR A 137 3.27 -7.51 -11.65
N ILE A 138 4.22 -6.62 -11.37
CA ILE A 138 5.08 -6.02 -12.39
C ILE A 138 5.96 -7.11 -13.00
N HIS A 139 6.11 -7.08 -14.31
CA HIS A 139 6.83 -8.07 -15.12
C HIS A 139 6.25 -9.49 -15.05
N ALA A 140 4.98 -9.63 -14.68
CA ALA A 140 4.28 -10.90 -14.83
C ALA A 140 3.63 -11.01 -16.20
N VAL A 141 3.50 -12.23 -16.68
CA VAL A 141 2.77 -12.52 -17.94
C VAL A 141 1.25 -12.40 -17.75
N THR A 142 0.80 -12.24 -16.51
CA THR A 142 -0.60 -12.11 -16.15
C THR A 142 -1.13 -10.69 -16.32
N LYS A 143 -2.43 -10.62 -16.55
CA LYS A 143 -3.13 -9.34 -16.77
C LYS A 143 -3.26 -8.53 -15.48
N GLN A 144 -3.15 -7.43 -15.58
CA GLN A 144 -3.33 -6.04 -15.26
C GLN A 144 -4.42 -5.68 -14.21
N TRP A 145 -5.18 -6.64 -13.65
CA TRP A 145 -6.12 -6.36 -12.56
C TRP A 145 -5.45 -5.95 -11.25
N THR A 146 -4.15 -6.28 -11.12
CA THR A 146 -3.32 -5.92 -9.97
C THR A 146 -2.79 -4.48 -10.02
N ASN A 147 -2.88 -3.84 -11.17
CA ASN A 147 -2.48 -2.45 -11.34
C ASN A 147 -3.69 -1.55 -11.12
N ARG A 148 -3.68 -0.77 -10.07
CA ARG A 148 -4.79 0.06 -9.63
C ARG A 148 -4.32 1.45 -9.24
N THR A 149 -5.18 2.44 -9.52
CA THR A 149 -5.00 3.80 -9.04
C THR A 149 -6.24 4.19 -8.24
N VAL A 150 -6.06 4.67 -7.04
CA VAL A 150 -7.13 5.17 -6.17
C VAL A 150 -6.98 6.67 -6.04
N LEU A 151 -8.06 7.38 -6.29
CA LEU A 151 -8.19 8.80 -6.00
C LEU A 151 -9.20 8.92 -4.86
N ALA A 152 -8.86 9.63 -3.81
CA ALA A 152 -9.78 9.85 -2.72
C ALA A 152 -9.75 11.28 -2.23
N THR A 153 -10.88 11.71 -1.68
CA THR A 153 -11.03 12.99 -1.00
C THR A 153 -11.98 12.83 0.17
N GLY A 154 -11.79 13.63 1.19
CA GLY A 154 -12.64 13.51 2.36
C GLY A 154 -12.35 14.54 3.43
N ILE A 155 -12.96 14.29 4.58
CA ILE A 155 -12.81 15.12 5.77
C ILE A 155 -12.45 14.27 6.98
N ASN A 156 -11.63 14.84 7.86
CA ASN A 156 -11.36 14.30 9.19
C ASN A 156 -11.69 15.40 10.21
N TYR A 157 -12.79 15.22 10.93
CA TYR A 157 -13.23 16.14 11.97
C TYR A 157 -12.79 15.64 13.34
N TYR A 158 -12.13 16.50 14.08
CA TYR A 158 -11.69 16.28 15.47
C TYR A 158 -12.46 17.24 16.39
N PRO A 159 -13.60 16.82 16.96
CA PRO A 159 -14.30 17.62 17.98
C PRO A 159 -13.46 17.82 19.25
N ILE A 160 -12.66 16.84 19.57
CA ILE A 160 -11.61 16.85 20.59
C ILE A 160 -10.38 16.09 20.05
N PRO A 161 -9.18 16.31 20.60
CA PRO A 161 -7.97 15.65 20.09
C PRO A 161 -8.00 14.12 20.04
N GLN A 162 -8.79 13.50 20.91
CA GLN A 162 -8.88 12.05 21.06
C GLN A 162 -9.88 11.39 20.12
N ILE A 163 -10.81 12.13 19.51
CA ILE A 163 -11.86 11.58 18.65
C ILE A 163 -11.69 12.14 17.24
N ALA A 164 -11.66 11.26 16.26
CA ALA A 164 -11.71 11.60 14.86
C ALA A 164 -12.95 11.00 14.20
N ILE A 165 -13.76 11.82 13.56
CA ILE A 165 -14.87 11.41 12.70
C ILE A 165 -14.39 11.59 11.26
N LYS A 166 -14.46 10.53 10.47
CA LYS A 166 -13.93 10.49 9.09
C LYS A 166 -15.05 10.23 8.11
N ALA A 167 -15.02 10.95 7.00
CA ALA A 167 -15.83 10.65 5.83
C ALA A 167 -14.95 10.81 4.58
N GLU A 168 -14.98 9.82 3.71
CA GLU A 168 -14.13 9.74 2.53
C GLU A 168 -14.93 9.19 1.34
N TYR A 169 -14.78 9.81 0.21
CA TYR A 169 -15.14 9.25 -1.08
C TYR A 169 -13.86 8.82 -1.78
N ASN A 170 -13.82 7.57 -2.23
CA ASN A 170 -12.73 7.06 -3.06
C ASN A 170 -13.25 6.49 -4.37
N TYR A 171 -12.43 6.65 -5.39
CA TYR A 171 -12.64 6.13 -6.73
C TYR A 171 -11.44 5.31 -7.13
N ARG A 172 -11.65 4.00 -7.25
CA ARG A 172 -10.62 3.05 -7.65
C ARG A 172 -10.73 2.78 -9.14
N ASN A 173 -9.76 3.28 -9.88
CA ASN A 173 -9.63 3.05 -11.31
C ASN A 173 -8.85 1.75 -11.54
N LEU A 174 -9.46 0.84 -12.26
CA LEU A 174 -8.84 -0.40 -12.70
C LEU A 174 -8.50 -0.32 -14.19
N LYS A 175 -7.52 -1.11 -14.63
CA LYS A 175 -7.17 -1.14 -16.05
C LYS A 175 -8.31 -1.67 -16.91
N LYS A 176 -8.27 -1.27 -18.17
CA LYS A 176 -9.25 -1.59 -19.22
C LYS A 176 -9.69 -3.07 -19.18
N GLY A 177 -10.99 -3.28 -19.04
CA GLY A 177 -11.60 -4.60 -18.95
C GLY A 177 -12.13 -4.95 -17.55
N TYR A 178 -11.95 -4.08 -16.56
CA TYR A 178 -12.52 -4.18 -15.22
C TYR A 178 -13.39 -2.96 -14.92
N ASN A 179 -14.37 -3.14 -14.06
CA ASN A 179 -15.22 -2.04 -13.61
C ASN A 179 -14.49 -1.22 -12.56
N ASP A 180 -14.63 0.09 -12.65
CA ASP A 180 -14.21 0.99 -11.61
C ASP A 180 -15.04 0.81 -10.33
N GLU A 181 -14.44 1.05 -9.18
CA GLU A 181 -15.06 0.80 -7.88
C GLU A 181 -15.12 2.08 -7.04
N PRO A 182 -16.20 2.88 -7.16
CA PRO A 182 -16.43 3.99 -6.25
C PRO A 182 -16.90 3.48 -4.89
N ALA A 183 -16.45 4.14 -3.80
CA ALA A 183 -16.91 3.81 -2.46
C ALA A 183 -16.97 5.06 -1.56
N ILE A 184 -17.87 5.03 -0.58
CA ILE A 184 -17.94 6.00 0.51
C ILE A 184 -17.61 5.28 1.81
N ASN A 185 -16.66 5.80 2.55
CA ASN A 185 -16.24 5.30 3.84
C ASN A 185 -16.57 6.32 4.91
N ILE A 186 -17.18 5.86 6.01
CA ILE A 186 -17.45 6.67 7.19
C ILE A 186 -16.92 5.90 8.40
N GLY A 187 -16.22 6.57 9.30
CA GLY A 187 -15.66 5.94 10.49
C GLY A 187 -15.46 6.90 11.63
N ILE A 188 -15.39 6.33 12.82
CA ILE A 188 -15.03 7.03 14.06
C ILE A 188 -13.80 6.33 14.63
N ALA A 189 -12.80 7.11 15.02
CA ALA A 189 -11.60 6.62 15.67
C ALA A 189 -11.42 7.32 17.02
N TYR A 190 -10.99 6.56 18.02
CA TYR A 190 -10.61 7.06 19.33
C TYR A 190 -9.13 6.77 19.58
N GLN A 191 -8.44 7.75 20.12
CA GLN A 191 -7.04 7.62 20.54
C GLN A 191 -6.91 7.99 22.01
N GLY A 192 -6.75 7.00 22.88
CA GLY A 192 -6.62 7.18 24.33
C GLY A 192 -6.51 5.83 25.04
N PHE A 193 -6.38 5.89 26.37
CA PHE A 193 -6.47 4.69 27.21
C PHE A 193 -7.93 4.45 27.59
N PHE A 194 -8.39 3.23 27.47
CA PHE A 194 -9.61 2.78 28.13
C PHE A 194 -9.23 2.46 29.58
N LEU A 195 -9.78 3.22 30.52
CA LEU A 195 -9.67 2.94 31.96
C LEU A 195 -10.68 1.89 32.35
#